data_a6701b60717ca864ddbbd3173604a6f2
#
_entry.id   a6701b60717ca864ddbbd3173604a6f2
#
_cell.length_a   1.000
_cell.length_b   1.000
_cell.length_c   1.000
_cell.angle_alpha   90.00
_cell.angle_beta   90.00
_cell.angle_gamma   90.00
#
_symmetry.space_group_name_H-M   'P 1'
#
loop_
_entity.id
_entity.type
_entity.pdbx_description
1 polymer ?
#
loop_
_entity_poly.entity_id
_entity_poly.type
_entity_poly.pdbx_seq_one_letter_code
_entity_poly.pdbx_strand_id
1 'polypeptide(L)'
;MNLHEYQAKQIFAQYGIPIPAGRVATSPEEASDAARALGGSLWVVKAQVHAGGRGKAGGVKLVQDLDGVRNAAAAMLGKRLVTRQTGVEGLPTTKVYVESGSSIAREIYLSLVLNRETSRITFIASAAGGMDIEEVAAKTPERIISVGVHPAAGLQGFQCRQLAFGLGLAGGQIDEFARLANALYRLYLERDASLVEVNPLIVTSEGRLVALDAKINIEENALFRQPEIAALRDPSQEDPVEREASEHDLNYVSLDGDIACMVNGAGLAMATMDLIKLHGRAPANFLDVGGGATSERVTEAFKLILSNRKVRAILVNIFGGIVRCDLIAEGIVNAVQQVGVKIPVVVRLEGTNADAARKTLAASGLAITPARDLTDAATKVVMLARGTSPRPSPASGRGRRDEHPRRQQDQGCLPGLHRQAGHVSFGAMSGLRHAAGRRRDARARRPETPRIACVRYGARCGG
;
A
#
# COMPACT_ATOMS: atom_id res chain seq x y z
N MET A 1 1.07 -6.84 4.58
CA MET A 1 1.93 -6.48 5.74
C MET A 1 3.31 -6.06 5.25
N ASN A 2 3.84 -4.95 5.75
CA ASN A 2 5.18 -4.45 5.41
C ASN A 2 6.19 -4.92 6.46
N LEU A 3 7.43 -5.17 6.03
CA LEU A 3 8.54 -5.49 6.93
C LEU A 3 9.52 -4.31 7.03
N HIS A 4 10.16 -4.16 8.19
CA HIS A 4 11.31 -3.28 8.32
C HIS A 4 12.49 -3.79 7.47
N GLU A 5 13.38 -2.90 7.07
CA GLU A 5 14.57 -3.26 6.27
C GLU A 5 15.41 -4.35 6.96
N TYR A 6 15.66 -4.24 8.27
CA TYR A 6 16.47 -5.23 8.99
C TYR A 6 15.80 -6.62 8.98
N GLN A 7 14.48 -6.70 9.07
CA GLN A 7 13.72 -7.96 8.99
C GLN A 7 13.79 -8.54 7.57
N ALA A 8 13.60 -7.68 6.55
CA ALA A 8 13.73 -8.08 5.16
C ALA A 8 15.15 -8.62 4.85
N LYS A 9 16.19 -7.96 5.38
CA LYS A 9 17.59 -8.44 5.25
C LYS A 9 17.86 -9.76 5.97
N GLN A 10 17.25 -9.97 7.14
CA GLN A 10 17.35 -11.27 7.82
C GLN A 10 16.74 -12.39 6.97
N ILE A 11 15.61 -12.13 6.31
CA ILE A 11 15.02 -13.08 5.37
C ILE A 11 15.92 -13.24 4.15
N PHE A 12 16.49 -12.18 3.58
CA PHE A 12 17.46 -12.27 2.48
C PHE A 12 18.63 -13.20 2.82
N ALA A 13 19.20 -13.04 4.03
CA ALA A 13 20.29 -13.90 4.48
C ALA A 13 19.90 -15.39 4.54
N GLN A 14 18.67 -15.72 4.98
CA GLN A 14 18.15 -17.10 4.99
C GLN A 14 18.11 -17.73 3.59
N TYR A 15 17.90 -16.91 2.56
CA TYR A 15 17.89 -17.35 1.16
C TYR A 15 19.26 -17.25 0.47
N GLY A 16 20.33 -16.88 1.22
CA GLY A 16 21.69 -16.75 0.68
C GLY A 16 21.88 -15.54 -0.23
N ILE A 17 21.01 -14.52 -0.12
CA ILE A 17 21.18 -13.27 -0.84
C ILE A 17 22.22 -12.42 -0.11
N PRO A 18 23.29 -11.97 -0.80
CA PRO A 18 24.35 -11.18 -0.16
C PRO A 18 23.84 -9.83 0.35
N ILE A 19 24.07 -9.56 1.62
CA ILE A 19 23.76 -8.31 2.32
C ILE A 19 24.96 -7.84 3.12
N PRO A 20 25.11 -6.55 3.42
CA PRO A 20 26.10 -6.08 4.40
C PRO A 20 25.77 -6.60 5.79
N ALA A 21 26.78 -6.81 6.62
CA ALA A 21 26.57 -7.12 8.02
C ALA A 21 25.94 -5.94 8.75
N GLY A 22 24.94 -6.21 9.59
CA GLY A 22 24.24 -5.16 10.31
C GLY A 22 23.53 -5.65 11.57
N ARG A 23 23.21 -4.70 12.45
CA ARG A 23 22.52 -4.94 13.73
C ARG A 23 21.48 -3.86 13.99
N VAL A 24 20.34 -4.25 14.54
CA VAL A 24 19.30 -3.33 15.00
C VAL A 24 19.67 -2.78 16.39
N ALA A 25 19.28 -1.52 16.64
CA ALA A 25 19.45 -0.86 17.94
C ALA A 25 18.22 -0.01 18.25
N THR A 26 17.87 0.07 19.55
CA THR A 26 16.73 0.82 20.08
C THR A 26 17.16 2.02 20.92
N SER A 27 18.47 2.12 21.20
CA SER A 27 19.08 3.29 21.87
C SER A 27 20.35 3.73 21.14
N PRO A 28 20.82 4.97 21.38
CA PRO A 28 22.09 5.45 20.84
C PRO A 28 23.29 4.63 21.32
N GLU A 29 23.25 4.12 22.55
CA GLU A 29 24.30 3.30 23.16
C GLU A 29 24.35 1.95 22.46
N GLU A 30 23.21 1.26 22.29
CA GLU A 30 23.13 0.02 21.53
C GLU A 30 23.61 0.19 20.09
N ALA A 31 23.35 1.33 19.45
CA ALA A 31 23.83 1.61 18.10
C ALA A 31 25.36 1.69 18.05
N SER A 32 26.01 2.34 19.05
CA SER A 32 27.46 2.40 19.17
C SER A 32 28.07 1.01 19.44
N ASP A 33 27.42 0.20 20.29
CA ASP A 33 27.86 -1.18 20.57
C ASP A 33 27.70 -2.09 19.36
N ALA A 34 26.60 -1.90 18.58
CA ALA A 34 26.41 -2.58 17.30
C ALA A 34 27.54 -2.27 16.31
N ALA A 35 27.91 -1.00 16.16
CA ALA A 35 29.02 -0.59 15.29
C ALA A 35 30.37 -1.18 15.75
N ARG A 36 30.64 -1.18 17.08
CA ARG A 36 31.83 -1.79 17.64
C ARG A 36 31.91 -3.29 17.37
N ALA A 37 30.79 -3.99 17.50
CA ALA A 37 30.67 -5.43 17.23
C ALA A 37 30.79 -5.78 15.74
N LEU A 38 30.37 -4.89 14.85
CA LEU A 38 30.54 -5.04 13.39
C LEU A 38 31.98 -4.83 12.94
N GLY A 39 32.77 -4.05 13.72
CA GLY A 39 34.13 -3.67 13.35
C GLY A 39 34.18 -2.71 12.17
N GLY A 40 35.39 -2.46 11.66
CA GLY A 40 35.59 -1.53 10.54
C GLY A 40 35.69 -0.07 11.00
N SER A 41 35.66 0.85 10.02
CA SER A 41 35.78 2.30 10.23
C SER A 41 34.73 3.11 9.49
N LEU A 42 33.75 2.45 8.89
CA LEU A 42 32.67 3.08 8.13
C LEU A 42 31.36 2.35 8.38
N TRP A 43 30.35 3.06 8.88
CA TRP A 43 29.03 2.51 9.15
C TRP A 43 27.93 3.38 8.54
N VAL A 44 26.79 2.75 8.31
CA VAL A 44 25.55 3.44 7.90
C VAL A 44 24.51 3.24 8.97
N VAL A 45 23.98 4.33 9.53
CA VAL A 45 22.86 4.31 10.47
C VAL A 45 21.57 4.63 9.71
N LYS A 46 20.61 3.70 9.75
CA LYS A 46 19.37 3.77 8.96
C LYS A 46 18.14 3.72 9.88
N ALA A 47 17.30 4.75 9.84
CA ALA A 47 15.99 4.75 10.52
C ALA A 47 15.13 3.60 9.99
N GLN A 48 14.46 2.88 10.88
CA GLN A 48 13.59 1.77 10.54
C GLN A 48 12.14 2.24 10.54
N VAL A 49 11.60 2.50 9.34
CA VAL A 49 10.20 2.89 9.09
C VAL A 49 9.67 2.19 7.85
N HIS A 50 8.36 1.95 7.79
CA HIS A 50 7.70 1.30 6.64
C HIS A 50 7.50 2.27 5.46
N ALA A 51 8.52 3.03 5.12
CA ALA A 51 8.46 3.99 4.01
C ALA A 51 9.77 4.05 3.23
N GLY A 52 9.66 4.29 1.94
CA GLY A 52 10.79 4.61 1.06
C GLY A 52 11.24 6.07 1.17
N GLY A 53 12.36 6.39 0.49
CA GLY A 53 12.87 7.77 0.44
C GLY A 53 13.55 8.24 1.74
N ARG A 54 13.89 7.33 2.66
CA ARG A 54 14.52 7.62 3.96
C ARG A 54 15.80 8.45 3.82
N GLY A 55 16.63 8.15 2.81
CA GLY A 55 17.87 8.89 2.57
C GLY A 55 17.65 10.38 2.32
N LYS A 56 16.67 10.73 1.46
CA LYS A 56 16.29 12.13 1.17
C LYS A 56 15.68 12.84 2.40
N ALA A 57 15.08 12.08 3.31
CA ALA A 57 14.45 12.58 4.53
C ALA A 57 15.43 12.67 5.74
N GLY A 58 16.71 12.36 5.55
CA GLY A 58 17.71 12.37 6.61
C GLY A 58 17.70 11.13 7.51
N GLY A 59 16.93 10.10 7.16
CA GLY A 59 16.86 8.81 7.87
C GLY A 59 17.98 7.83 7.53
N VAL A 60 19.00 8.24 6.78
CA VAL A 60 20.22 7.45 6.50
C VAL A 60 21.43 8.35 6.69
N LYS A 61 22.39 7.92 7.50
CA LYS A 61 23.62 8.66 7.80
C LYS A 61 24.83 7.75 7.67
N LEU A 62 25.82 8.21 6.90
CA LEU A 62 27.13 7.60 6.79
C LEU A 62 28.03 8.21 7.87
N VAL A 63 28.71 7.39 8.66
CA VAL A 63 29.50 7.79 9.82
C VAL A 63 30.80 6.98 9.90
N GLN A 64 31.87 7.60 10.43
CA GLN A 64 33.23 7.03 10.44
C GLN A 64 33.79 6.77 11.86
N ASP A 65 33.04 7.13 12.90
CA ASP A 65 33.44 6.91 14.29
C ASP A 65 32.20 6.53 15.15
N LEU A 66 32.47 5.99 16.34
CA LEU A 66 31.42 5.48 17.24
C LEU A 66 30.54 6.62 17.82
N ASP A 67 31.11 7.81 18.02
CA ASP A 67 30.36 8.97 18.48
C ASP A 67 29.41 9.48 17.39
N GLY A 68 29.85 9.46 16.13
CA GLY A 68 29.01 9.72 14.97
C GLY A 68 27.85 8.74 14.86
N VAL A 69 28.06 7.44 15.14
CA VAL A 69 26.99 6.44 15.18
C VAL A 69 25.99 6.78 16.28
N ARG A 70 26.46 7.06 17.50
CA ARG A 70 25.61 7.43 18.65
C ARG A 70 24.79 8.69 18.33
N ASN A 71 25.44 9.73 17.81
CA ASN A 71 24.79 11.00 17.47
C ASN A 71 23.76 10.83 16.33
N ALA A 72 24.07 10.03 15.31
CA ALA A 72 23.14 9.71 14.23
C ALA A 72 21.91 8.96 14.75
N ALA A 73 22.09 7.96 15.62
CA ALA A 73 21.00 7.23 16.25
C ALA A 73 20.14 8.14 17.14
N ALA A 74 20.75 8.98 17.99
CA ALA A 74 20.04 9.97 18.83
C ALA A 74 19.27 11.00 18.01
N ALA A 75 19.76 11.35 16.83
CA ALA A 75 19.07 12.27 15.93
C ALA A 75 17.80 11.66 15.29
N MET A 76 17.70 10.33 15.18
CA MET A 76 16.61 9.61 14.52
C MET A 76 15.62 8.98 15.51
N LEU A 77 16.10 8.35 16.58
CA LEU A 77 15.26 7.66 17.56
C LEU A 77 14.31 8.63 18.28
N GLY A 78 13.08 8.15 18.51
CA GLY A 78 12.01 8.92 19.16
C GLY A 78 11.42 10.05 18.31
N LYS A 79 11.87 10.23 17.06
CA LYS A 79 11.35 11.23 16.14
C LYS A 79 10.47 10.60 15.07
N ARG A 80 9.65 11.42 14.43
CA ARG A 80 8.87 11.00 13.26
C ARG A 80 9.64 11.34 11.99
N LEU A 81 9.82 10.35 11.13
CA LEU A 81 10.46 10.54 9.84
C LEU A 81 9.39 10.87 8.78
N VAL A 82 9.50 12.05 8.20
CA VAL A 82 8.60 12.52 7.14
C VAL A 82 9.25 12.27 5.79
N THR A 83 8.62 11.44 4.97
CA THR A 83 9.02 11.16 3.59
C THR A 83 7.86 11.48 2.63
N ARG A 84 8.07 11.37 1.32
CA ARG A 84 6.97 11.52 0.36
C ARG A 84 5.85 10.47 0.54
N GLN A 85 6.18 9.30 1.11
CA GLN A 85 5.24 8.19 1.30
C GLN A 85 4.51 8.24 2.64
N THR A 86 5.06 8.91 3.67
CA THR A 86 4.46 8.95 5.02
C THR A 86 3.48 10.10 5.23
N GLY A 87 3.31 10.98 4.25
CA GLY A 87 2.56 12.22 4.45
C GLY A 87 3.24 13.16 5.46
N VAL A 88 2.53 14.23 5.83
CA VAL A 88 3.06 15.29 6.74
C VAL A 88 3.22 14.82 8.18
N GLU A 89 2.47 13.82 8.60
CA GLU A 89 2.52 13.24 9.95
C GLU A 89 3.79 12.42 10.19
N GLY A 90 4.40 11.86 9.13
CA GLY A 90 5.55 10.99 9.24
C GLY A 90 5.26 9.68 9.98
N LEU A 91 6.27 8.80 10.09
CA LEU A 91 6.20 7.55 10.85
C LEU A 91 7.20 7.58 12.03
N PRO A 92 6.85 6.99 13.19
CA PRO A 92 7.72 6.98 14.34
C PRO A 92 8.97 6.12 14.09
N THR A 93 10.14 6.63 14.45
CA THR A 93 11.40 5.88 14.39
C THR A 93 11.71 5.31 15.78
N THR A 94 11.34 4.06 16.00
CA THR A 94 11.59 3.34 17.27
C THR A 94 12.87 2.54 17.25
N LYS A 95 13.41 2.28 16.08
CA LYS A 95 14.61 1.47 15.86
C LYS A 95 15.49 2.10 14.78
N VAL A 96 16.78 1.91 14.90
CA VAL A 96 17.77 2.15 13.85
C VAL A 96 18.47 0.85 13.48
N TYR A 97 18.93 0.75 12.25
CA TYR A 97 19.77 -0.35 11.78
C TYR A 97 21.17 0.19 11.49
N VAL A 98 22.17 -0.35 12.19
CA VAL A 98 23.57 -0.01 12.00
C VAL A 98 24.20 -1.08 11.12
N GLU A 99 24.81 -0.68 10.02
CA GLU A 99 25.28 -1.54 8.97
C GLU A 99 26.72 -1.17 8.58
N SER A 100 27.53 -2.17 8.23
CA SER A 100 28.88 -1.94 7.69
C SER A 100 28.80 -1.19 6.37
N GLY A 101 29.64 -0.19 6.18
CA GLY A 101 29.75 0.54 4.93
C GLY A 101 30.19 -0.37 3.78
N SER A 102 29.71 -0.09 2.57
CA SER A 102 30.06 -0.83 1.35
C SER A 102 30.71 0.09 0.33
N SER A 103 31.69 -0.42 -0.41
CA SER A 103 32.28 0.26 -1.55
C SER A 103 31.37 0.11 -2.77
N ILE A 104 30.79 1.20 -3.26
CA ILE A 104 29.79 1.21 -4.34
C ILE A 104 30.46 1.63 -5.63
N ALA A 105 30.52 0.71 -6.61
CA ALA A 105 30.94 1.02 -7.96
C ALA A 105 29.72 1.39 -8.87
N ARG A 106 28.58 0.68 -8.68
CA ARG A 106 27.35 0.92 -9.44
C ARG A 106 26.14 0.59 -8.58
N GLU A 107 25.03 1.31 -8.82
CA GLU A 107 23.73 1.06 -8.21
C GLU A 107 22.74 0.57 -9.26
N ILE A 108 21.95 -0.43 -8.90
CA ILE A 108 20.98 -1.12 -9.74
C ILE A 108 19.66 -1.15 -8.99
N TYR A 109 18.56 -0.97 -9.69
CA TYR A 109 17.21 -1.24 -9.19
C TYR A 109 16.78 -2.65 -9.57
N LEU A 110 16.24 -3.39 -8.63
CA LEU A 110 15.67 -4.72 -8.88
C LEU A 110 14.43 -4.93 -7.99
N SER A 111 13.32 -5.33 -8.60
CA SER A 111 12.12 -5.71 -7.85
C SER A 111 11.37 -6.88 -8.49
N LEU A 112 10.56 -7.54 -7.68
CA LEU A 112 9.61 -8.56 -8.09
C LEU A 112 8.22 -8.12 -7.63
N VAL A 113 7.28 -8.12 -8.57
CA VAL A 113 5.87 -7.76 -8.34
C VAL A 113 4.96 -8.71 -9.09
N LEU A 114 3.73 -8.86 -8.61
CA LEU A 114 2.68 -9.52 -9.38
C LEU A 114 2.10 -8.54 -10.41
N ASN A 115 2.35 -8.82 -11.69
CA ASN A 115 1.65 -8.14 -12.77
C ASN A 115 0.26 -8.76 -12.92
N ARG A 116 -0.79 -8.03 -12.53
CA ARG A 116 -2.17 -8.52 -12.52
C ARG A 116 -2.76 -8.66 -13.92
N GLU A 117 -2.30 -7.86 -14.89
CA GLU A 117 -2.77 -7.92 -16.28
C GLU A 117 -2.35 -9.24 -16.95
N THR A 118 -1.11 -9.69 -16.70
CA THR A 118 -0.56 -10.91 -17.27
C THR A 118 -0.65 -12.10 -16.30
N SER A 119 -1.08 -11.90 -15.07
CA SER A 119 -1.09 -12.91 -13.98
C SER A 119 0.28 -13.57 -13.78
N ARG A 120 1.36 -12.79 -13.86
CA ARG A 120 2.74 -13.28 -13.75
C ARG A 120 3.54 -12.49 -12.74
N ILE A 121 4.38 -13.18 -11.98
CA ILE A 121 5.44 -12.52 -11.23
C ILE A 121 6.41 -11.92 -12.25
N THR A 122 6.68 -10.64 -12.13
CA THR A 122 7.48 -9.88 -13.07
C THR A 122 8.67 -9.26 -12.35
N PHE A 123 9.86 -9.54 -12.87
CA PHE A 123 11.05 -8.79 -12.50
C PHE A 123 11.02 -7.44 -13.20
N ILE A 124 11.25 -6.39 -12.43
CA ILE A 124 11.48 -5.03 -12.92
C ILE A 124 12.89 -4.64 -12.51
N ALA A 125 13.71 -4.26 -13.49
CA ALA A 125 15.10 -3.94 -13.26
C ALA A 125 15.51 -2.68 -14.02
N SER A 126 16.45 -1.92 -13.48
CA SER A 126 17.05 -0.77 -14.15
C SER A 126 18.50 -0.58 -13.70
N ALA A 127 19.36 -0.16 -14.62
CA ALA A 127 20.73 0.26 -14.32
C ALA A 127 20.80 1.62 -13.58
N ALA A 128 19.64 2.27 -13.33
CA ALA A 128 19.51 3.49 -12.54
C ALA A 128 18.96 3.11 -11.15
N GLY A 129 19.85 2.63 -10.26
CA GLY A 129 19.54 2.35 -8.85
C GLY A 129 19.63 3.57 -7.95
N GLY A 130 19.18 3.43 -6.69
CA GLY A 130 19.19 4.51 -5.70
C GLY A 130 18.22 5.66 -5.99
N MET A 131 17.39 5.54 -7.03
CA MET A 131 16.40 6.53 -7.45
C MET A 131 14.98 5.99 -7.32
N ASP A 132 14.00 6.90 -7.34
CA ASP A 132 12.57 6.53 -7.39
C ASP A 132 12.28 5.92 -8.78
N ILE A 133 11.89 4.66 -8.82
CA ILE A 133 11.67 3.93 -10.09
C ILE A 133 10.51 4.53 -10.89
N GLU A 134 9.52 5.12 -10.21
CA GLU A 134 8.41 5.82 -10.84
C GLU A 134 8.89 7.05 -11.63
N GLU A 135 9.92 7.73 -11.14
CA GLU A 135 10.54 8.85 -11.84
C GLU A 135 11.31 8.37 -13.08
N VAL A 136 12.00 7.23 -12.98
CA VAL A 136 12.68 6.59 -14.12
C VAL A 136 11.64 6.15 -15.15
N ALA A 137 10.53 5.53 -14.72
CA ALA A 137 9.44 5.11 -15.60
C ALA A 137 8.78 6.28 -16.34
N ALA A 138 8.64 7.43 -15.69
CA ALA A 138 8.04 8.61 -16.30
C ALA A 138 8.97 9.33 -17.30
N LYS A 139 10.27 9.39 -17.00
CA LYS A 139 11.24 10.17 -17.78
C LYS A 139 11.99 9.35 -18.83
N THR A 140 12.31 8.10 -18.52
CA THR A 140 13.17 7.21 -19.33
C THR A 140 12.66 5.76 -19.27
N PRO A 141 11.42 5.48 -19.74
CA PRO A 141 10.81 4.15 -19.66
C PRO A 141 11.63 3.05 -20.35
N GLU A 142 12.43 3.42 -21.35
CA GLU A 142 13.34 2.52 -22.07
C GLU A 142 14.47 1.96 -21.20
N ARG A 143 14.74 2.58 -20.06
CA ARG A 143 15.73 2.09 -19.07
C ARG A 143 15.16 1.02 -18.14
N ILE A 144 13.87 0.72 -18.23
CA ILE A 144 13.22 -0.29 -17.40
C ILE A 144 13.14 -1.59 -18.19
N ILE A 145 13.70 -2.64 -17.58
CA ILE A 145 13.65 -4.00 -18.11
C ILE A 145 12.58 -4.75 -17.34
N SER A 146 11.60 -5.31 -18.04
CA SER A 146 10.55 -6.12 -17.44
C SER A 146 10.59 -7.55 -17.97
N VAL A 147 10.66 -8.54 -17.08
CA VAL A 147 10.68 -9.95 -17.44
C VAL A 147 9.62 -10.70 -16.62
N GLY A 148 8.55 -11.12 -17.31
CA GLY A 148 7.47 -11.91 -16.70
C GLY A 148 7.84 -13.39 -16.62
N VAL A 149 7.67 -13.98 -15.44
CA VAL A 149 7.94 -15.40 -15.17
C VAL A 149 6.65 -16.21 -15.33
N HIS A 150 6.69 -17.23 -16.15
CA HIS A 150 5.54 -18.13 -16.31
C HIS A 150 5.39 -19.04 -15.09
N PRO A 151 4.21 -19.09 -14.42
CA PRO A 151 4.08 -19.79 -13.14
C PRO A 151 4.37 -21.29 -13.22
N ALA A 152 4.07 -21.95 -14.34
CA ALA A 152 4.35 -23.37 -14.51
C ALA A 152 5.82 -23.68 -14.87
N ALA A 153 6.55 -22.73 -15.49
CA ALA A 153 7.94 -22.92 -15.89
C ALA A 153 8.93 -22.42 -14.83
N GLY A 154 8.52 -21.48 -13.99
CA GLY A 154 9.40 -20.77 -13.07
C GLY A 154 10.40 -19.85 -13.79
N LEU A 155 11.29 -19.26 -13.03
CA LEU A 155 12.36 -18.41 -13.55
C LEU A 155 13.38 -19.24 -14.31
N GLN A 156 13.62 -18.91 -15.58
CA GLN A 156 14.52 -19.64 -16.47
C GLN A 156 15.88 -18.94 -16.60
N GLY A 157 16.94 -19.71 -16.81
CA GLY A 157 18.30 -19.20 -16.94
C GLY A 157 18.49 -18.15 -18.05
N PHE A 158 17.74 -18.24 -19.15
CA PHE A 158 17.79 -17.22 -20.22
C PHE A 158 17.20 -15.89 -19.77
N GLN A 159 16.18 -15.91 -18.91
CA GLN A 159 15.56 -14.71 -18.32
C GLN A 159 16.54 -14.01 -17.37
N CYS A 160 17.26 -14.79 -16.55
CA CYS A 160 18.34 -14.23 -15.70
C CYS A 160 19.42 -13.56 -16.54
N ARG A 161 19.85 -14.18 -17.67
CA ARG A 161 20.82 -13.58 -18.59
C ARG A 161 20.28 -12.33 -19.28
N GLN A 162 19.02 -12.35 -19.70
CA GLN A 162 18.35 -11.18 -20.30
C GLN A 162 18.39 -9.98 -19.34
N LEU A 163 18.05 -10.18 -18.06
CA LEU A 163 18.14 -9.15 -17.02
C LEU A 163 19.60 -8.70 -16.82
N ALA A 164 20.53 -9.65 -16.65
CA ALA A 164 21.94 -9.35 -16.38
C ALA A 164 22.57 -8.54 -17.50
N PHE A 165 22.35 -8.91 -18.77
CA PHE A 165 22.87 -8.16 -19.92
C PHE A 165 22.24 -6.78 -20.03
N GLY A 166 20.92 -6.67 -19.82
CA GLY A 166 20.23 -5.38 -19.83
C GLY A 166 20.69 -4.45 -18.72
N LEU A 167 21.15 -4.98 -17.59
CA LEU A 167 21.78 -4.24 -16.51
C LEU A 167 23.26 -3.94 -16.74
N GLY A 168 23.85 -4.43 -17.86
CA GLY A 168 25.26 -4.27 -18.16
C GLY A 168 26.19 -5.04 -17.23
N LEU A 169 25.74 -6.17 -16.67
CA LEU A 169 26.57 -7.10 -15.90
C LEU A 169 27.39 -7.97 -16.85
N ALA A 170 28.60 -8.33 -16.45
CA ALA A 170 29.56 -9.06 -17.29
C ALA A 170 30.32 -10.12 -16.50
N GLY A 171 30.89 -11.11 -17.20
CA GLY A 171 31.72 -12.15 -16.61
C GLY A 171 30.99 -12.91 -15.49
N GLY A 172 31.66 -13.11 -14.36
CA GLY A 172 31.13 -13.82 -13.18
C GLY A 172 29.91 -13.18 -12.53
N GLN A 173 29.65 -11.88 -12.79
CA GLN A 173 28.47 -11.17 -12.28
C GLN A 173 27.15 -11.74 -12.86
N ILE A 174 27.19 -12.31 -14.07
CA ILE A 174 26.00 -12.90 -14.70
C ILE A 174 25.53 -14.12 -13.90
N ASP A 175 26.45 -14.99 -13.50
CA ASP A 175 26.13 -16.18 -12.70
C ASP A 175 25.76 -15.81 -11.26
N GLU A 176 26.42 -14.79 -10.69
CA GLU A 176 26.08 -14.27 -9.35
C GLU A 176 24.67 -13.68 -9.36
N PHE A 177 24.32 -12.89 -10.39
CA PHE A 177 22.99 -12.35 -10.57
C PHE A 177 21.93 -13.43 -10.78
N ALA A 178 22.26 -14.49 -11.56
CA ALA A 178 21.33 -15.59 -11.76
C ALA A 178 21.01 -16.32 -10.44
N ARG A 179 22.02 -16.55 -9.59
CA ARG A 179 21.81 -17.12 -8.24
C ARG A 179 20.94 -16.20 -7.37
N LEU A 180 21.23 -14.89 -7.35
CA LEU A 180 20.48 -13.87 -6.61
C LEU A 180 19.03 -13.80 -7.09
N ALA A 181 18.79 -13.73 -8.40
CA ALA A 181 17.44 -13.65 -8.97
C ALA A 181 16.61 -14.91 -8.64
N ASN A 182 17.21 -16.10 -8.70
CA ASN A 182 16.55 -17.35 -8.30
C ASN A 182 16.23 -17.37 -6.80
N ALA A 183 17.12 -16.86 -5.95
CA ALA A 183 16.90 -16.76 -4.51
C ALA A 183 15.74 -15.79 -4.18
N LEU A 184 15.69 -14.61 -4.84
CA LEU A 184 14.60 -13.66 -4.70
C LEU A 184 13.26 -14.22 -5.19
N TYR A 185 13.26 -14.93 -6.33
CA TYR A 185 12.05 -15.56 -6.87
C TYR A 185 11.52 -16.65 -5.95
N ARG A 186 12.40 -17.49 -5.41
CA ARG A 186 12.04 -18.51 -4.42
C ARG A 186 11.48 -17.90 -3.14
N LEU A 187 12.14 -16.87 -2.60
CA LEU A 187 11.68 -16.10 -1.46
C LEU A 187 10.27 -15.53 -1.71
N TYR A 188 10.06 -14.91 -2.87
CA TYR A 188 8.78 -14.32 -3.25
C TYR A 188 7.64 -15.33 -3.16
N LEU A 189 7.85 -16.54 -3.68
CA LEU A 189 6.86 -17.61 -3.67
C LEU A 189 6.69 -18.23 -2.28
N GLU A 190 7.78 -18.60 -1.60
CA GLU A 190 7.74 -19.35 -0.34
C GLU A 190 7.24 -18.51 0.83
N ARG A 191 7.43 -17.18 0.77
CA ARG A 191 7.01 -16.24 1.83
C ARG A 191 5.74 -15.47 1.49
N ASP A 192 5.04 -15.85 0.42
CA ASP A 192 3.82 -15.15 -0.04
C ASP A 192 4.04 -13.64 -0.15
N ALA A 193 5.15 -13.22 -0.72
CA ALA A 193 5.44 -11.83 -0.90
C ALA A 193 4.56 -11.23 -2.02
N SER A 194 4.08 -10.00 -1.84
CA SER A 194 3.41 -9.21 -2.87
C SER A 194 4.36 -8.22 -3.55
N LEU A 195 5.46 -7.88 -2.89
CA LEU A 195 6.58 -7.08 -3.39
C LEU A 195 7.88 -7.56 -2.74
N VAL A 196 8.92 -7.70 -3.54
CA VAL A 196 10.31 -7.76 -3.08
C VAL A 196 11.09 -6.72 -3.87
N GLU A 197 11.72 -5.76 -3.19
CA GLU A 197 12.47 -4.67 -3.82
C GLU A 197 13.85 -4.57 -3.20
N VAL A 198 14.84 -4.41 -4.06
CA VAL A 198 16.25 -4.15 -3.74
C VAL A 198 16.64 -2.84 -4.41
N ASN A 199 16.75 -1.77 -3.63
CA ASN A 199 17.03 -0.45 -4.19
C ASN A 199 17.91 0.41 -3.26
N PRO A 200 19.25 0.35 -3.46
CA PRO A 200 19.92 -0.32 -4.58
C PRO A 200 20.38 -1.76 -4.30
N LEU A 201 20.42 -2.57 -5.36
CA LEU A 201 21.34 -3.66 -5.51
C LEU A 201 22.66 -3.04 -6.01
N ILE A 202 23.77 -3.26 -5.36
CA ILE A 202 25.05 -2.65 -5.74
C ILE A 202 25.98 -3.66 -6.39
N VAL A 203 26.83 -3.16 -7.28
CA VAL A 203 28.08 -3.78 -7.66
C VAL A 203 29.16 -3.13 -6.80
N THR A 204 29.88 -3.90 -6.01
CA THR A 204 30.99 -3.39 -5.19
C THR A 204 32.23 -3.10 -6.05
N SER A 205 33.23 -2.40 -5.49
CA SER A 205 34.50 -2.15 -6.19
C SER A 205 35.24 -3.45 -6.56
N GLU A 206 34.96 -4.55 -5.81
CA GLU A 206 35.49 -5.89 -6.10
C GLU A 206 34.64 -6.65 -7.13
N GLY A 207 33.59 -6.02 -7.66
CA GLY A 207 32.71 -6.58 -8.67
C GLY A 207 31.64 -7.53 -8.16
N ARG A 208 31.41 -7.62 -6.82
CA ARG A 208 30.40 -8.48 -6.20
C ARG A 208 29.04 -7.81 -6.16
N LEU A 209 27.98 -8.61 -6.19
CA LEU A 209 26.61 -8.13 -6.05
C LEU A 209 26.17 -8.18 -4.58
N VAL A 210 25.66 -7.06 -4.05
CA VAL A 210 25.18 -6.95 -2.66
C VAL A 210 23.89 -6.17 -2.60
N ALA A 211 22.86 -6.70 -1.92
CA ALA A 211 21.62 -6.01 -1.64
C ALA A 211 21.80 -4.99 -0.51
N LEU A 212 21.94 -3.71 -0.86
CA LEU A 212 22.24 -2.65 0.11
C LEU A 212 21.00 -2.15 0.84
N ASP A 213 19.83 -2.23 0.22
CA ASP A 213 18.53 -2.00 0.85
C ASP A 213 17.57 -3.14 0.49
N ALA A 214 16.59 -3.39 1.34
CA ALA A 214 15.63 -4.46 1.18
C ALA A 214 14.25 -4.01 1.63
N LYS A 215 13.25 -4.22 0.78
CA LYS A 215 11.85 -4.01 1.09
C LYS A 215 11.06 -5.25 0.70
N ILE A 216 10.32 -5.80 1.65
CA ILE A 216 9.42 -6.93 1.43
C ILE A 216 8.03 -6.54 1.93
N ASN A 217 7.03 -6.72 1.07
CA ASN A 217 5.63 -6.71 1.47
C ASN A 217 5.08 -8.13 1.36
N ILE A 218 4.40 -8.57 2.37
CA ILE A 218 3.77 -9.89 2.46
C ILE A 218 2.27 -9.75 2.20
N GLU A 219 1.71 -10.71 1.48
CA GLU A 219 0.26 -10.79 1.27
C GLU A 219 -0.43 -11.10 2.61
N GLU A 220 -1.27 -10.17 3.07
CA GLU A 220 -1.89 -10.30 4.40
C GLU A 220 -2.81 -11.51 4.52
N ASN A 221 -3.52 -11.84 3.43
CA ASN A 221 -4.39 -13.02 3.39
C ASN A 221 -3.62 -14.34 3.50
N ALA A 222 -2.30 -14.34 3.39
CA ALA A 222 -1.45 -15.51 3.55
C ALA A 222 -0.80 -15.63 4.94
N LEU A 223 -0.94 -14.64 5.82
CA LEU A 223 -0.28 -14.61 7.14
C LEU A 223 -0.65 -15.81 8.02
N PHE A 224 -1.85 -16.38 7.85
CA PHE A 224 -2.28 -17.58 8.60
C PHE A 224 -1.33 -18.78 8.40
N ARG A 225 -0.64 -18.85 7.26
CA ARG A 225 0.35 -19.90 6.96
C ARG A 225 1.81 -19.44 7.09
N GLN A 226 2.02 -18.18 7.50
CA GLN A 226 3.33 -17.57 7.72
C GLN A 226 3.47 -17.03 9.16
N PRO A 227 3.34 -17.90 10.21
CA PRO A 227 3.27 -17.42 11.61
C PRO A 227 4.53 -16.70 12.05
N GLU A 228 5.72 -17.12 11.58
CA GLU A 228 6.99 -16.46 11.89
C GLU A 228 7.05 -15.04 11.31
N ILE A 229 6.50 -14.83 10.12
CA ILE A 229 6.42 -13.52 9.50
C ILE A 229 5.35 -12.67 10.18
N ALA A 230 4.19 -13.24 10.50
CA ALA A 230 3.14 -12.54 11.22
C ALA A 230 3.63 -11.97 12.56
N ALA A 231 4.53 -12.68 13.26
CA ALA A 231 5.16 -12.23 14.50
C ALA A 231 6.11 -11.02 14.32
N LEU A 232 6.51 -10.70 13.08
CA LEU A 232 7.35 -9.54 12.77
C LEU A 232 6.55 -8.23 12.58
N ARG A 233 5.23 -8.28 12.66
CA ARG A 233 4.34 -7.12 12.49
C ARG A 233 4.70 -6.01 13.49
N ASP A 234 4.80 -4.77 13.00
CA ASP A 234 5.01 -3.60 13.85
C ASP A 234 3.78 -2.67 13.74
N PRO A 235 2.81 -2.77 14.66
CA PRO A 235 1.59 -1.97 14.62
C PRO A 235 1.82 -0.46 14.75
N SER A 236 3.00 -0.02 15.24
CA SER A 236 3.33 1.40 15.35
C SER A 236 3.55 2.07 13.99
N GLN A 237 3.76 1.28 12.95
CA GLN A 237 4.02 1.72 11.58
C GLN A 237 2.76 1.71 10.71
N GLU A 238 1.62 1.27 11.24
CA GLU A 238 0.34 1.18 10.54
C GLU A 238 -0.51 2.42 10.79
N ASP A 239 -1.47 2.68 9.90
CA ASP A 239 -2.50 3.68 10.14
C ASP A 239 -3.34 3.25 11.36
N PRO A 240 -3.50 4.12 12.38
CA PRO A 240 -4.21 3.75 13.60
C PRO A 240 -5.67 3.33 13.36
N VAL A 241 -6.34 3.95 12.37
CA VAL A 241 -7.74 3.64 12.04
C VAL A 241 -7.84 2.31 11.30
N GLU A 242 -6.92 2.04 10.38
CA GLU A 242 -6.85 0.75 9.66
C GLU A 242 -6.55 -0.41 10.62
N ARG A 243 -5.67 -0.18 11.60
CA ARG A 243 -5.38 -1.15 12.65
C ARG A 243 -6.60 -1.44 13.53
N GLU A 244 -7.28 -0.38 14.02
CA GLU A 244 -8.50 -0.51 14.82
C GLU A 244 -9.59 -1.24 14.04
N ALA A 245 -9.75 -0.94 12.74
CA ALA A 245 -10.68 -1.65 11.86
C ALA A 245 -10.37 -3.16 11.78
N SER A 246 -9.09 -3.52 11.67
CA SER A 246 -8.65 -4.92 11.61
C SER A 246 -8.99 -5.70 12.89
N GLU A 247 -8.98 -5.06 14.06
CA GLU A 247 -9.37 -5.68 15.34
C GLU A 247 -10.87 -6.07 15.38
N HIS A 248 -11.68 -5.44 14.50
CA HIS A 248 -13.11 -5.72 14.34
C HIS A 248 -13.45 -6.51 13.07
N ASP A 249 -12.48 -7.13 12.43
CA ASP A 249 -12.60 -7.84 11.14
C ASP A 249 -13.22 -6.96 10.04
N LEU A 250 -12.91 -5.68 10.01
CA LEU A 250 -13.32 -4.73 9.00
C LEU A 250 -12.17 -4.44 8.02
N ASN A 251 -12.45 -4.52 6.73
CA ASN A 251 -11.49 -4.10 5.70
C ASN A 251 -11.64 -2.60 5.48
N TYR A 252 -10.75 -1.81 6.05
CA TYR A 252 -10.75 -0.36 6.00
C TYR A 252 -9.46 0.17 5.37
N VAL A 253 -9.58 1.17 4.49
CA VAL A 253 -8.44 1.94 3.98
C VAL A 253 -8.80 3.41 4.06
N SER A 254 -7.94 4.20 4.71
CA SER A 254 -8.07 5.66 4.82
C SER A 254 -7.79 6.35 3.47
N LEU A 255 -8.64 7.31 3.09
CA LEU A 255 -8.50 8.11 1.88
C LEU A 255 -8.66 9.61 2.20
N ASP A 256 -8.27 10.48 1.27
CA ASP A 256 -8.24 11.94 1.50
C ASP A 256 -9.56 12.67 1.24
N GLY A 257 -10.63 11.96 0.94
CA GLY A 257 -11.93 12.55 0.64
C GLY A 257 -12.74 13.01 1.85
N ASP A 258 -14.00 13.35 1.59
CA ASP A 258 -14.93 13.85 2.60
C ASP A 258 -16.31 13.17 2.60
N ILE A 259 -16.51 12.16 1.74
CA ILE A 259 -17.67 11.27 1.77
C ILE A 259 -17.21 9.89 2.21
N ALA A 260 -17.68 9.46 3.37
CA ALA A 260 -17.39 8.13 3.84
C ALA A 260 -18.33 7.09 3.20
N CYS A 261 -17.76 5.89 2.98
CA CYS A 261 -18.47 4.75 2.42
C CYS A 261 -18.50 3.59 3.42
N MET A 262 -19.64 2.90 3.49
CA MET A 262 -19.79 1.60 4.15
C MET A 262 -20.52 0.67 3.17
N VAL A 263 -19.87 -0.42 2.79
CA VAL A 263 -20.36 -1.29 1.71
C VAL A 263 -20.11 -2.75 2.10
N ASN A 264 -20.90 -3.67 1.59
CA ASN A 264 -20.61 -5.09 1.69
C ASN A 264 -20.11 -5.63 0.34
N GLY A 265 -18.84 -6.01 0.33
CA GLY A 265 -18.15 -6.53 -0.84
C GLY A 265 -17.28 -5.50 -1.55
N ALA A 266 -16.00 -5.87 -1.75
CA ALA A 266 -14.96 -4.99 -2.28
C ALA A 266 -15.29 -4.43 -3.67
N GLY A 267 -15.87 -5.21 -4.57
CA GLY A 267 -16.27 -4.76 -5.91
C GLY A 267 -17.33 -3.67 -5.87
N LEU A 268 -18.34 -3.83 -4.99
CA LEU A 268 -19.38 -2.82 -4.79
C LEU A 268 -18.81 -1.57 -4.12
N ALA A 269 -17.84 -1.71 -3.20
CA ALA A 269 -17.17 -0.59 -2.58
C ALA A 269 -16.39 0.25 -3.61
N MET A 270 -15.62 -0.40 -4.48
CA MET A 270 -14.91 0.29 -5.56
C MET A 270 -15.86 1.04 -6.50
N ALA A 271 -16.93 0.39 -6.96
CA ALA A 271 -17.96 1.04 -7.81
C ALA A 271 -18.62 2.23 -7.11
N THR A 272 -18.88 2.12 -5.81
CA THR A 272 -19.45 3.21 -5.00
C THR A 272 -18.52 4.41 -4.94
N MET A 273 -17.22 4.17 -4.70
CA MET A 273 -16.20 5.22 -4.67
C MET A 273 -16.02 5.90 -6.03
N ASP A 274 -16.06 5.14 -7.13
CA ASP A 274 -15.97 5.69 -8.48
C ASP A 274 -17.15 6.60 -8.80
N LEU A 275 -18.36 6.22 -8.41
CA LEU A 275 -19.55 7.06 -8.61
C LEU A 275 -19.50 8.33 -7.76
N ILE A 276 -18.99 8.30 -6.53
CA ILE A 276 -18.77 9.51 -5.74
C ILE A 276 -17.80 10.46 -6.46
N LYS A 277 -16.72 9.94 -7.03
CA LYS A 277 -15.76 10.73 -7.82
C LYS A 277 -16.41 11.30 -9.07
N LEU A 278 -17.18 10.51 -9.79
CA LEU A 278 -17.90 10.94 -11.00
C LEU A 278 -18.86 12.10 -10.71
N HIS A 279 -19.49 12.13 -9.53
CA HIS A 279 -20.37 13.21 -9.09
C HIS A 279 -19.65 14.42 -8.48
N GLY A 280 -18.30 14.43 -8.52
CA GLY A 280 -17.47 15.59 -8.23
C GLY A 280 -17.05 15.76 -6.76
N ARG A 281 -17.02 14.65 -5.99
CA ARG A 281 -16.40 14.61 -4.66
C ARG A 281 -15.48 13.42 -4.51
N ALA A 282 -14.78 13.31 -3.38
CA ALA A 282 -13.82 12.25 -3.12
C ALA A 282 -14.24 11.36 -1.96
N PRO A 283 -14.08 10.02 -2.06
CA PRO A 283 -14.31 9.11 -0.95
C PRO A 283 -13.28 9.31 0.16
N ALA A 284 -13.74 9.29 1.42
CA ALA A 284 -12.90 9.44 2.61
C ALA A 284 -12.26 8.12 3.05
N ASN A 285 -12.83 6.99 2.62
CA ASN A 285 -12.35 5.66 2.95
C ASN A 285 -12.87 4.62 1.94
N PHE A 286 -12.17 3.50 1.87
CA PHE A 286 -12.73 2.22 1.49
C PHE A 286 -13.15 1.50 2.77
N LEU A 287 -14.35 0.90 2.81
CA LEU A 287 -14.81 0.08 3.92
C LEU A 287 -15.74 -1.02 3.43
N ASP A 288 -15.29 -2.25 3.58
CA ASP A 288 -16.06 -3.45 3.32
C ASP A 288 -16.38 -4.16 4.65
N VAL A 289 -17.67 -4.18 4.99
CA VAL A 289 -18.14 -4.85 6.22
C VAL A 289 -18.32 -6.36 6.04
N GLY A 290 -18.06 -6.87 4.83
CA GLY A 290 -18.18 -8.29 4.50
C GLY A 290 -19.60 -8.83 4.38
N GLY A 291 -19.70 -10.11 4.00
CA GLY A 291 -20.97 -10.81 3.85
C GLY A 291 -21.63 -11.27 5.15
N GLY A 292 -20.97 -11.17 6.30
CA GLY A 292 -21.45 -11.54 7.62
C GLY A 292 -21.61 -10.35 8.58
N ALA A 293 -21.98 -9.16 8.06
CA ALA A 293 -22.08 -7.96 8.87
C ALA A 293 -23.11 -8.12 10.00
N THR A 294 -22.63 -8.00 11.25
CA THR A 294 -23.46 -7.96 12.46
C THR A 294 -23.74 -6.52 12.88
N SER A 295 -24.69 -6.33 13.80
CA SER A 295 -24.98 -5.00 14.36
C SER A 295 -23.76 -4.38 15.02
N GLU A 296 -22.93 -5.17 15.69
CA GLU A 296 -21.68 -4.74 16.34
C GLU A 296 -20.67 -4.24 15.30
N ARG A 297 -20.42 -5.00 14.24
CA ARG A 297 -19.52 -4.58 13.15
C ARG A 297 -19.98 -3.29 12.48
N VAL A 298 -21.27 -3.14 12.24
CA VAL A 298 -21.85 -1.91 11.69
C VAL A 298 -21.62 -0.73 12.65
N THR A 299 -21.79 -0.93 13.95
CA THR A 299 -21.54 0.09 14.97
C THR A 299 -20.07 0.53 15.00
N GLU A 300 -19.13 -0.41 15.02
CA GLU A 300 -17.71 -0.10 14.98
C GLU A 300 -17.31 0.60 13.65
N ALA A 301 -17.88 0.15 12.54
CA ALA A 301 -17.68 0.83 11.25
C ALA A 301 -18.13 2.30 11.30
N PHE A 302 -19.27 2.64 11.92
CA PHE A 302 -19.68 4.04 12.10
C PHE A 302 -18.74 4.81 13.02
N LYS A 303 -18.25 4.22 14.10
CA LYS A 303 -17.27 4.86 15.00
C LYS A 303 -15.99 5.21 14.25
N LEU A 304 -15.45 4.26 13.49
CA LEU A 304 -14.26 4.46 12.65
C LEU A 304 -14.46 5.58 11.63
N ILE A 305 -15.57 5.56 10.88
CA ILE A 305 -15.93 6.63 9.94
C ILE A 305 -15.97 7.99 10.64
N LEU A 306 -16.57 8.05 11.81
CA LEU A 306 -16.78 9.31 12.54
C LEU A 306 -15.53 9.80 13.27
N SER A 307 -14.50 8.97 13.44
CA SER A 307 -13.18 9.40 13.93
C SER A 307 -12.52 10.38 12.95
N ASN A 308 -12.77 10.23 11.64
CA ASN A 308 -12.30 11.14 10.63
C ASN A 308 -13.17 12.42 10.56
N ARG A 309 -12.62 13.53 11.05
CA ARG A 309 -13.32 14.83 11.12
C ARG A 309 -13.56 15.49 9.75
N LYS A 310 -12.85 15.05 8.70
CA LYS A 310 -13.06 15.55 7.34
C LYS A 310 -14.36 15.04 6.73
N VAL A 311 -14.94 13.96 7.27
CA VAL A 311 -16.16 13.35 6.75
C VAL A 311 -17.35 14.27 6.96
N ARG A 312 -18.05 14.58 5.85
CA ARG A 312 -19.21 15.47 5.76
C ARG A 312 -20.52 14.75 5.53
N ALA A 313 -20.48 13.57 4.94
CA ALA A 313 -21.64 12.69 4.72
C ALA A 313 -21.21 11.24 4.62
N ILE A 314 -22.13 10.33 4.89
CA ILE A 314 -21.90 8.88 4.85
C ILE A 314 -22.80 8.26 3.80
N LEU A 315 -22.27 7.42 2.93
CA LEU A 315 -23.02 6.57 2.02
C LEU A 315 -22.91 5.11 2.49
N VAL A 316 -24.03 4.56 2.91
CA VAL A 316 -24.19 3.13 3.17
C VAL A 316 -24.80 2.48 1.94
N ASN A 317 -24.11 1.51 1.36
CA ASN A 317 -24.55 0.82 0.15
C ASN A 317 -24.43 -0.69 0.34
N ILE A 318 -25.55 -1.34 0.62
CA ILE A 318 -25.63 -2.76 0.92
C ILE A 318 -26.43 -3.50 -0.14
N PHE A 319 -25.87 -4.55 -0.67
CA PHE A 319 -26.54 -5.51 -1.51
C PHE A 319 -26.75 -6.82 -0.73
N GLY A 320 -28.00 -7.08 -0.35
CA GLY A 320 -28.40 -8.27 0.43
C GLY A 320 -28.60 -9.48 -0.47
N GLY A 321 -27.53 -10.17 -0.82
CA GLY A 321 -27.62 -11.51 -1.38
C GLY A 321 -27.76 -12.55 -0.25
N ILE A 322 -26.64 -12.91 0.38
CA ILE A 322 -26.56 -13.76 1.56
C ILE A 322 -26.95 -12.95 2.83
N VAL A 323 -26.54 -11.68 2.88
CA VAL A 323 -26.85 -10.78 3.99
C VAL A 323 -28.28 -10.28 3.92
N ARG A 324 -28.97 -10.30 5.04
CA ARG A 324 -30.35 -9.77 5.16
C ARG A 324 -30.31 -8.27 5.43
N CYS A 325 -30.96 -7.51 4.56
CA CYS A 325 -31.01 -6.04 4.67
C CYS A 325 -31.72 -5.55 5.94
N ASP A 326 -32.70 -6.29 6.45
CA ASP A 326 -33.41 -5.93 7.69
C ASP A 326 -32.49 -5.93 8.92
N LEU A 327 -31.59 -6.93 9.07
CA LEU A 327 -30.59 -6.96 10.13
C LEU A 327 -29.57 -5.81 10.03
N ILE A 328 -29.18 -5.50 8.81
CA ILE A 328 -28.29 -4.33 8.56
C ILE A 328 -29.00 -3.02 8.92
N ALA A 329 -30.29 -2.88 8.57
CA ALA A 329 -31.05 -1.67 8.90
C ALA A 329 -31.17 -1.47 10.42
N GLU A 330 -31.42 -2.54 11.17
CA GLU A 330 -31.41 -2.51 12.65
C GLU A 330 -30.02 -2.11 13.17
N GLY A 331 -28.94 -2.70 12.62
CA GLY A 331 -27.57 -2.34 12.97
C GLY A 331 -27.26 -0.86 12.69
N ILE A 332 -27.70 -0.32 11.55
CA ILE A 332 -27.54 1.10 11.20
C ILE A 332 -28.28 1.98 12.20
N VAL A 333 -29.55 1.67 12.51
CA VAL A 333 -30.35 2.44 13.48
C VAL A 333 -29.70 2.45 14.84
N ASN A 334 -29.30 1.29 15.36
CA ASN A 334 -28.62 1.16 16.63
C ASN A 334 -27.29 1.95 16.64
N ALA A 335 -26.49 1.81 15.61
CA ALA A 335 -25.21 2.50 15.49
C ALA A 335 -25.38 4.03 15.44
N VAL A 336 -26.31 4.52 14.62
CA VAL A 336 -26.58 5.97 14.49
C VAL A 336 -27.07 6.55 15.83
N GLN A 337 -27.88 5.82 16.58
CA GLN A 337 -28.34 6.23 17.90
C GLN A 337 -27.23 6.22 18.93
N GLN A 338 -26.47 5.13 19.02
CA GLN A 338 -25.38 4.97 20.00
C GLN A 338 -24.25 5.96 19.80
N VAL A 339 -23.87 6.19 18.57
CA VAL A 339 -22.74 7.06 18.21
C VAL A 339 -23.15 8.53 18.10
N GLY A 340 -24.44 8.81 17.99
CA GLY A 340 -24.96 10.17 17.89
C GLY A 340 -24.56 10.86 16.57
N VAL A 341 -24.76 10.20 15.43
CA VAL A 341 -24.38 10.68 14.10
C VAL A 341 -25.10 11.98 13.77
N LYS A 342 -24.33 13.07 13.54
CA LYS A 342 -24.88 14.41 13.25
C LYS A 342 -24.71 14.83 11.78
N ILE A 343 -24.06 14.00 10.98
CA ILE A 343 -23.87 14.25 9.54
C ILE A 343 -24.87 13.46 8.72
N PRO A 344 -25.22 13.90 7.50
CA PRO A 344 -26.14 13.19 6.64
C PRO A 344 -25.70 11.76 6.36
N VAL A 345 -26.66 10.84 6.45
CA VAL A 345 -26.48 9.42 6.08
C VAL A 345 -27.41 9.09 4.94
N VAL A 346 -26.86 8.68 3.81
CA VAL A 346 -27.62 8.16 2.67
C VAL A 346 -27.51 6.66 2.67
N VAL A 347 -28.63 5.95 2.54
CA VAL A 347 -28.67 4.49 2.61
C VAL A 347 -29.35 3.91 1.37
N ARG A 348 -28.63 3.05 0.68
CA ARG A 348 -29.16 2.19 -0.38
C ARG A 348 -29.11 0.75 0.10
N LEU A 349 -30.28 0.12 0.16
CA LEU A 349 -30.44 -1.29 0.50
C LEU A 349 -31.18 -2.00 -0.65
N GLU A 350 -30.61 -3.07 -1.15
CA GLU A 350 -31.17 -3.87 -2.24
C GLU A 350 -30.93 -5.36 -1.97
N GLY A 351 -31.90 -6.22 -2.38
CA GLY A 351 -31.83 -7.66 -2.21
C GLY A 351 -32.76 -8.16 -1.10
N THR A 352 -32.35 -9.22 -0.38
CA THR A 352 -33.18 -9.93 0.58
C THR A 352 -33.67 -9.02 1.71
N ASN A 353 -34.99 -8.92 1.90
CA ASN A 353 -35.67 -8.10 2.93
C ASN A 353 -35.43 -6.57 2.80
N ALA A 354 -35.10 -6.06 1.60
CA ALA A 354 -34.83 -4.64 1.41
C ALA A 354 -36.05 -3.75 1.74
N ASP A 355 -37.28 -4.19 1.45
CA ASP A 355 -38.49 -3.43 1.78
C ASP A 355 -38.76 -3.35 3.30
N ALA A 356 -38.51 -4.44 4.04
CA ALA A 356 -38.59 -4.43 5.50
C ALA A 356 -37.53 -3.47 6.07
N ALA A 357 -36.32 -3.53 5.56
CA ALA A 357 -35.20 -2.65 5.95
C ALA A 357 -35.54 -1.16 5.73
N ARG A 358 -36.12 -0.80 4.59
CA ARG A 358 -36.56 0.60 4.31
C ARG A 358 -37.61 1.08 5.29
N LYS A 359 -38.56 0.19 5.68
CA LYS A 359 -39.58 0.51 6.69
C LYS A 359 -38.95 0.75 8.06
N THR A 360 -38.01 -0.09 8.49
CA THR A 360 -37.26 0.08 9.74
C THR A 360 -36.51 1.42 9.76
N LEU A 361 -35.77 1.74 8.69
CA LEU A 361 -35.07 3.02 8.59
C LEU A 361 -36.02 4.22 8.63
N ALA A 362 -37.18 4.16 7.94
CA ALA A 362 -38.16 5.22 7.94
C ALA A 362 -38.84 5.41 9.29
N ALA A 363 -39.10 4.32 10.03
CA ALA A 363 -39.71 4.34 11.36
C ALA A 363 -38.76 4.81 12.47
N SER A 364 -37.45 4.83 12.22
CA SER A 364 -36.42 5.17 13.21
C SER A 364 -36.43 6.64 13.64
N GLY A 365 -37.04 7.54 12.87
CA GLY A 365 -37.01 8.99 13.10
C GLY A 365 -35.65 9.65 12.92
N LEU A 366 -34.65 8.92 12.43
CA LEU A 366 -33.30 9.43 12.20
C LEU A 366 -33.19 10.17 10.87
N ALA A 367 -32.23 11.10 10.77
CA ALA A 367 -31.94 11.85 9.54
C ALA A 367 -31.23 10.98 8.48
N ILE A 368 -31.89 9.87 8.07
CA ILE A 368 -31.42 8.94 7.07
C ILE A 368 -32.18 9.17 5.77
N THR A 369 -31.43 9.38 4.68
CA THR A 369 -31.99 9.59 3.34
C THR A 369 -31.94 8.27 2.55
N PRO A 370 -33.07 7.64 2.21
CA PRO A 370 -33.08 6.45 1.39
C PRO A 370 -32.76 6.76 -0.07
N ALA A 371 -32.05 5.85 -0.72
CA ALA A 371 -31.77 5.92 -2.15
C ALA A 371 -32.35 4.71 -2.89
N ARG A 372 -32.78 4.94 -4.16
CA ARG A 372 -33.40 3.93 -5.02
C ARG A 372 -32.38 3.02 -5.67
N ASP A 373 -31.33 3.62 -6.17
CA ASP A 373 -30.25 2.95 -6.89
C ASP A 373 -28.90 3.60 -6.52
N LEU A 374 -27.82 3.09 -7.06
CA LEU A 374 -26.47 3.55 -6.71
C LEU A 374 -26.16 4.95 -7.23
N THR A 375 -26.69 5.33 -8.41
CA THR A 375 -26.53 6.67 -8.97
C THR A 375 -27.31 7.70 -8.13
N ASP A 376 -28.55 7.39 -7.74
CA ASP A 376 -29.36 8.21 -6.84
C ASP A 376 -28.67 8.39 -5.48
N ALA A 377 -28.05 7.31 -4.96
CA ALA A 377 -27.30 7.34 -3.70
C ALA A 377 -26.09 8.27 -3.79
N ALA A 378 -25.27 8.14 -4.85
CA ALA A 378 -24.10 8.99 -5.07
C ALA A 378 -24.50 10.46 -5.25
N THR A 379 -25.54 10.72 -6.03
CA THR A 379 -26.08 12.09 -6.24
C THR A 379 -26.51 12.71 -4.91
N LYS A 380 -27.32 12.00 -4.13
CA LYS A 380 -27.84 12.49 -2.84
C LYS A 380 -26.73 12.77 -1.84
N VAL A 381 -25.79 11.83 -1.65
CA VAL A 381 -24.72 12.01 -0.68
C VAL A 381 -23.81 13.18 -1.04
N VAL A 382 -23.50 13.36 -2.33
CA VAL A 382 -22.71 14.49 -2.83
C VAL A 382 -23.43 15.83 -2.60
N MET A 383 -24.74 15.89 -2.87
CA MET A 383 -25.55 17.09 -2.62
C MET A 383 -25.60 17.43 -1.12
N LEU A 384 -25.87 16.47 -0.27
CA LEU A 384 -25.96 16.68 1.17
C LEU A 384 -24.61 17.09 1.76
N ALA A 385 -23.50 16.51 1.29
CA ALA A 385 -22.17 16.88 1.73
C ALA A 385 -21.78 18.34 1.39
N ARG A 386 -22.39 18.96 0.36
CA ARG A 386 -22.17 20.39 0.02
C ARG A 386 -22.78 21.33 1.06
N GLY A 387 -23.86 20.95 1.71
CA GLY A 387 -24.57 21.76 2.72
C GLY A 387 -23.97 21.71 4.13
N THR A 388 -23.02 20.81 4.39
CA THR A 388 -22.41 20.64 5.71
C THR A 388 -21.07 21.37 5.82
N SER A 389 -20.87 22.13 6.91
CA SER A 389 -19.57 22.70 7.25
C SER A 389 -18.65 21.63 7.87
N PRO A 390 -17.31 21.75 7.75
CA PRO A 390 -16.38 20.89 8.50
C PRO A 390 -16.64 20.99 10.01
N ARG A 391 -16.50 19.87 10.73
CA ARG A 391 -16.66 19.88 12.20
C ARG A 391 -15.56 20.73 12.82
N PRO A 392 -15.91 21.61 13.80
CA PRO A 392 -14.91 22.42 14.49
C PRO A 392 -13.94 21.53 15.28
N SER A 393 -12.65 21.90 15.28
CA SER A 393 -11.66 21.28 16.17
C SER A 393 -12.08 21.49 17.63
N PRO A 394 -11.88 20.53 18.54
CA PRO A 394 -12.01 20.81 19.95
C PRO A 394 -10.98 21.89 20.31
N ALA A 395 -11.45 22.96 20.89
CA ALA A 395 -10.58 24.01 21.41
C ALA A 395 -9.56 23.36 22.36
N SER A 396 -8.28 23.41 22.00
CA SER A 396 -7.21 23.16 22.94
C SER A 396 -7.36 24.21 24.04
N GLY A 397 -7.82 23.76 25.21
CA GLY A 397 -7.86 24.61 26.41
C GLY A 397 -6.45 25.03 26.80
N ARG A 398 -6.00 26.16 26.32
CA ARG A 398 -4.94 26.97 26.95
C ARG A 398 -5.35 28.40 26.92
N GLY A 399 -5.25 28.98 28.11
CA GLY A 399 -5.61 30.25 28.61
C GLY A 399 -5.46 31.44 27.68
N ARG A 400 -6.45 32.28 27.79
CA ARG A 400 -6.43 33.68 27.35
C ARG A 400 -5.19 34.39 27.91
N ARG A 401 -4.47 35.03 27.02
CA ARG A 401 -3.83 36.30 27.29
C ARG A 401 -4.21 37.27 26.18
N ASP A 402 -4.85 38.32 26.59
CA ASP A 402 -5.23 39.47 25.79
C ASP A 402 -3.96 40.12 25.22
N GLU A 403 -3.97 40.48 23.96
CA GLU A 403 -3.33 41.69 23.47
C GLU A 403 -3.88 42.10 22.12
N HIS A 404 -4.09 43.38 21.97
CA HIS A 404 -4.79 44.22 21.01
C HIS A 404 -4.11 44.29 19.62
N PRO A 405 -4.80 44.83 18.60
CA PRO A 405 -4.49 44.66 17.18
C PRO A 405 -3.58 45.76 16.63
N ARG A 406 -2.74 45.41 15.65
CA ARG A 406 -2.22 46.39 14.69
C ARG A 406 -2.48 45.95 13.26
N ARG A 407 -3.06 46.93 12.54
CA ARG A 407 -3.27 46.98 11.08
C ARG A 407 -1.93 47.04 10.34
N GLN A 408 -1.90 46.48 9.15
CA GLN A 408 -1.56 47.06 7.82
C GLN A 408 -1.09 45.97 6.89
N GLN A 409 -1.81 45.82 5.81
CA GLN A 409 -1.64 46.34 4.45
C GLN A 409 -0.59 45.57 3.61
N ASP A 410 -1.15 44.94 2.60
CA ASP A 410 -0.84 44.98 1.18
C ASP A 410 0.17 44.03 0.53
N GLN A 411 -0.39 43.43 -0.48
CA GLN A 411 0.16 43.15 -1.81
C GLN A 411 1.06 41.93 -2.02
N GLY A 412 0.58 41.07 -2.93
CA GLY A 412 1.44 40.20 -3.71
C GLY A 412 0.80 38.92 -4.17
N CYS A 413 -0.01 39.01 -5.23
CA CYS A 413 -0.40 37.84 -6.04
C CYS A 413 0.83 37.17 -6.64
N LEU A 414 0.94 35.84 -6.53
CA LEU A 414 1.51 34.98 -7.57
C LEU A 414 0.86 33.59 -7.52
N PRO A 415 0.66 32.92 -8.67
CA PRO A 415 -0.26 31.83 -8.85
C PRO A 415 0.37 30.45 -8.74
N GLY A 416 -0.44 29.49 -8.27
CA GLY A 416 -0.47 28.14 -8.84
C GLY A 416 0.71 27.22 -8.53
N LEU A 417 0.55 26.38 -7.49
CA LEU A 417 1.19 25.08 -7.43
C LEU A 417 0.14 24.07 -6.96
N HIS A 418 -0.43 23.38 -7.93
CA HIS A 418 -1.23 22.19 -7.73
C HIS A 418 -0.37 21.14 -7.02
N ARG A 419 -0.64 20.89 -5.76
CA ARG A 419 -0.19 19.68 -5.06
C ARG A 419 -1.13 18.54 -5.45
N GLN A 420 -0.70 17.70 -6.38
CA GLN A 420 -1.28 16.37 -6.54
C GLN A 420 -0.73 15.48 -5.40
N ALA A 421 -1.63 15.05 -4.53
CA ALA A 421 -1.36 13.95 -3.61
C ALA A 421 -1.08 12.69 -4.44
N GLY A 422 0.09 12.07 -4.20
CA GLY A 422 0.52 10.87 -4.91
C GLY A 422 -0.27 9.64 -4.46
N HIS A 423 -1.38 9.37 -5.11
CA HIS A 423 -1.96 8.04 -5.13
C HIS A 423 -1.09 7.17 -6.02
N VAL A 424 -0.48 6.14 -5.46
CA VAL A 424 0.06 5.02 -6.23
C VAL A 424 -1.13 4.22 -6.77
N SER A 425 -1.71 4.71 -7.84
CA SER A 425 -2.65 3.97 -8.65
C SER A 425 -1.84 3.15 -9.65
N PHE A 426 -1.95 1.84 -9.58
CA PHE A 426 -1.39 0.87 -10.54
C PHE A 426 -1.96 1.01 -11.98
N GLY A 427 -2.51 2.19 -12.33
CA GLY A 427 -3.11 2.50 -13.63
C GLY A 427 -2.18 3.08 -14.69
N ALA A 428 -0.91 3.31 -14.41
CA ALA A 428 -0.02 4.03 -15.34
C ALA A 428 0.72 3.16 -16.37
N MET A 429 0.37 1.87 -16.53
CA MET A 429 0.96 1.00 -17.57
C MET A 429 0.06 0.74 -18.79
N SER A 430 -1.08 1.40 -18.93
CA SER A 430 -1.95 1.23 -20.12
C SER A 430 -1.65 2.18 -21.30
N GLY A 431 -0.58 2.97 -21.23
CA GLY A 431 -0.22 4.02 -22.21
C GLY A 431 0.66 3.60 -23.37
N LEU A 432 0.99 2.34 -23.57
CA LEU A 432 1.81 1.86 -24.68
C LEU A 432 0.99 1.11 -25.75
N ARG A 433 0.01 1.78 -26.36
CA ARG A 433 -0.47 1.42 -27.71
C ARG A 433 -0.71 2.70 -28.48
N HIS A 434 0.14 2.95 -29.49
CA HIS A 434 -0.15 3.41 -30.86
C HIS A 434 1.07 4.08 -31.48
N ALA A 435 1.86 3.28 -32.14
CA ALA A 435 2.59 3.71 -33.33
C ALA A 435 3.02 2.46 -34.12
N ALA A 436 2.15 1.95 -34.97
CA ALA A 436 2.56 1.22 -36.18
C ALA A 436 1.37 1.09 -37.14
N GLY A 437 1.45 1.85 -38.21
CA GLY A 437 1.19 1.46 -39.61
C GLY A 437 -0.20 1.00 -40.01
N ARG A 438 -0.92 1.91 -40.66
CA ARG A 438 -1.99 1.56 -41.62
C ARG A 438 -1.46 0.65 -42.72
N ARG A 439 -2.18 -0.46 -42.99
CA ARG A 439 -2.45 -1.00 -44.36
C ARG A 439 -3.59 -2.04 -44.33
N ARG A 440 -4.64 -1.67 -45.05
CA ARG A 440 -5.59 -2.32 -45.97
C ARG A 440 -6.03 -3.79 -45.75
N ASP A 441 -7.35 -3.90 -45.67
CA ASP A 441 -8.32 -4.86 -46.23
C ASP A 441 -7.87 -6.25 -46.67
N ALA A 442 -8.49 -7.29 -46.05
CA ALA A 442 -9.05 -8.44 -46.78
C ALA A 442 -10.04 -9.24 -45.92
N ARG A 443 -11.21 -9.42 -46.49
CA ARG A 443 -12.38 -10.26 -46.20
C ARG A 443 -12.21 -11.51 -45.35
N ALA A 444 -13.10 -11.60 -44.37
CA ALA A 444 -13.96 -12.72 -43.97
C ALA A 444 -13.46 -14.16 -44.09
N ARG A 445 -13.35 -14.85 -42.94
CA ARG A 445 -13.88 -16.21 -42.71
C ARG A 445 -13.94 -16.44 -41.18
N ARG A 446 -15.11 -16.92 -40.70
CA ARG A 446 -15.34 -17.38 -39.34
C ARG A 446 -14.56 -18.70 -39.15
N PRO A 447 -13.88 -18.95 -38.03
CA PRO A 447 -13.50 -20.29 -37.65
C PRO A 447 -14.55 -20.95 -36.75
N GLU A 448 -14.85 -22.19 -37.05
CA GLU A 448 -15.69 -23.12 -36.31
C GLU A 448 -15.09 -23.43 -34.94
N THR A 449 -15.99 -23.69 -33.98
CA THR A 449 -15.70 -24.14 -32.61
C THR A 449 -15.23 -25.59 -32.62
N PRO A 450 -14.10 -25.96 -31.96
CA PRO A 450 -13.78 -27.38 -31.76
C PRO A 450 -14.61 -27.99 -30.62
N ARG A 451 -15.30 -29.10 -30.93
CA ARG A 451 -15.97 -29.99 -29.96
C ARG A 451 -14.92 -30.63 -29.05
N ILE A 452 -15.10 -30.46 -27.74
CA ILE A 452 -14.33 -31.22 -26.74
C ILE A 452 -14.92 -32.62 -26.63
N ALA A 453 -14.09 -33.63 -26.95
CA ALA A 453 -14.40 -35.04 -26.74
C ALA A 453 -14.13 -35.39 -25.26
N CYS A 454 -15.17 -35.83 -24.54
CA CYS A 454 -15.06 -36.49 -23.25
C CYS A 454 -14.40 -37.84 -23.38
N VAL A 455 -13.22 -38.03 -22.82
CA VAL A 455 -12.62 -39.36 -22.61
C VAL A 455 -13.02 -39.86 -21.22
N ARG A 456 -13.87 -40.90 -21.19
CA ARG A 456 -14.20 -41.67 -19.99
C ARG A 456 -13.02 -42.59 -19.64
N TYR A 457 -12.45 -42.44 -18.44
CA TYR A 457 -11.60 -43.46 -17.84
C TYR A 457 -12.47 -44.45 -17.05
N GLY A 458 -12.54 -45.72 -17.52
CA GLY A 458 -13.14 -46.81 -16.80
C GLY A 458 -12.19 -47.37 -15.75
N ALA A 459 -12.66 -47.40 -14.50
CA ALA A 459 -12.02 -48.15 -13.42
C ALA A 459 -12.29 -49.66 -13.61
N ARG A 460 -11.23 -50.48 -13.58
CA ARG A 460 -11.34 -51.92 -13.31
C ARG A 460 -10.69 -52.16 -11.96
N CYS A 461 -11.52 -52.61 -11.00
CA CYS A 461 -11.09 -53.33 -9.81
C CYS A 461 -10.81 -54.78 -10.22
N GLY A 462 -9.78 -55.39 -9.66
CA GLY A 462 -9.51 -56.81 -9.79
C GLY A 462 -8.24 -57.22 -9.05
N GLY A 463 -8.41 -58.06 -8.03
CA GLY A 463 -7.41 -58.91 -7.43
C GLY A 463 -6.80 -58.35 -6.16
#